data_48dceac01f1c79057a0d1be2b686751b
#
_entry.id   48dceac01f1c79057a0d1be2b686751b
#
_cell.length_a   1.000
_cell.length_b   1.000
_cell.length_c   1.000
_cell.angle_alpha   90.00
_cell.angle_beta   90.00
_cell.angle_gamma   90.00
#
_symmetry.space_group_name_H-M   'P 1'
#
loop_
_entity.id
_entity.type
_entity.pdbx_description
1 polymer ?
#
loop_
_entity_poly.entity_id
_entity_poly.type
_entity_poly.pdbx_seq_one_letter_code
_entity_poly.pdbx_strand_id
1 'polypeptide(L)'
;MALVCCTACSHVVGGQPIAGSDVHQAPAQGSSTAKWRDHVLPSDCLLTGAQMSALAGVEIDNGLDAETTNSDGSVGYSCNYYASAGGVLSFTAKIKVQSPSTGVVTEQLLADVGKPGATEVPGVGLRMIIEPVTAPSDFPTMRVADDKYLANVVLVVGNIPRPPDVAAWTRAANEILKALPA
;
A
#
# COMPACT_ATOMS: atom_id res chain seq x y z
N MET A 1 -6.35 62.57 -2.91
CA MET A 1 -5.98 61.56 -3.97
C MET A 1 -4.61 61.01 -3.62
N ALA A 2 -4.54 59.85 -3.02
CA ALA A 2 -3.29 59.19 -2.65
C ALA A 2 -3.20 57.88 -3.42
N LEU A 3 -2.19 57.76 -4.28
CA LEU A 3 -1.87 56.58 -5.09
C LEU A 3 -1.11 55.61 -4.20
N VAL A 4 -1.66 54.41 -3.99
CA VAL A 4 -0.96 53.30 -3.33
C VAL A 4 -0.31 52.45 -4.43
N CYS A 5 1.04 52.49 -4.50
CA CYS A 5 1.84 51.59 -5.35
C CYS A 5 1.94 50.23 -4.68
N CYS A 6 1.33 49.21 -5.29
CA CYS A 6 1.61 47.79 -4.96
C CYS A 6 2.92 47.36 -5.61
N THR A 7 3.97 47.18 -4.82
CA THR A 7 5.21 46.54 -5.25
C THR A 7 4.99 45.02 -5.25
N ALA A 8 4.88 44.43 -6.44
CA ALA A 8 4.91 42.99 -6.62
C ALA A 8 6.34 42.48 -6.44
N CYS A 9 6.57 41.69 -5.42
CA CYS A 9 7.83 40.92 -5.26
C CYS A 9 7.85 39.76 -6.26
N SER A 10 8.58 39.90 -7.34
CA SER A 10 8.92 38.79 -8.22
C SER A 10 10.19 38.11 -7.71
N HIS A 11 10.03 36.90 -7.18
CA HIS A 11 11.17 36.02 -6.92
C HIS A 11 11.64 35.43 -8.26
N VAL A 12 12.79 35.90 -8.75
CA VAL A 12 13.50 35.25 -9.87
C VAL A 12 14.35 34.14 -9.28
N VAL A 13 13.95 32.91 -9.51
CA VAL A 13 14.83 31.74 -9.26
C VAL A 13 15.75 31.63 -10.47
N GLY A 14 17.01 32.05 -10.30
CA GLY A 14 18.06 31.89 -11.30
C GLY A 14 18.46 30.42 -11.44
N GLY A 15 17.78 29.70 -12.34
CA GLY A 15 18.23 28.39 -12.80
C GLY A 15 19.23 28.58 -13.93
N GLN A 16 20.51 28.30 -13.72
CA GLN A 16 21.49 28.15 -14.82
C GLN A 16 21.17 26.88 -15.59
N PRO A 17 20.94 26.93 -16.91
CA PRO A 17 20.88 25.70 -17.71
C PRO A 17 22.27 25.11 -17.79
N ILE A 18 22.47 23.96 -17.16
CA ILE A 18 23.65 23.14 -17.38
C ILE A 18 23.41 22.42 -18.70
N ALA A 19 24.22 22.70 -19.71
CA ALA A 19 24.24 21.92 -20.93
C ALA A 19 24.66 20.49 -20.59
N GLY A 20 23.68 19.59 -20.55
CA GLY A 20 23.93 18.17 -20.32
C GLY A 20 24.60 17.57 -21.53
N SER A 21 25.82 17.08 -21.35
CA SER A 21 26.40 16.12 -22.25
C SER A 21 25.51 14.88 -22.25
N ASP A 22 25.14 14.40 -23.44
CA ASP A 22 24.41 13.16 -23.65
C ASP A 22 25.22 11.96 -23.13
N VAL A 23 25.09 11.74 -21.83
CA VAL A 23 25.39 10.45 -21.25
C VAL A 23 24.06 9.71 -21.24
N HIS A 24 23.88 8.77 -22.17
CA HIS A 24 22.95 7.68 -22.02
C HIS A 24 23.33 6.96 -20.71
N GLN A 25 22.89 7.50 -19.59
CA GLN A 25 22.84 6.72 -18.36
C GLN A 25 21.82 5.63 -18.63
N ALA A 26 22.33 4.42 -18.87
CA ALA A 26 21.52 3.22 -18.66
C ALA A 26 20.78 3.40 -17.32
N PRO A 27 19.48 3.03 -17.25
CA PRO A 27 18.76 3.12 -16.00
C PRO A 27 19.65 2.51 -14.94
N ALA A 28 19.97 3.29 -13.91
CA ALA A 28 20.76 2.80 -12.80
C ALA A 28 20.03 1.56 -12.32
N GLN A 29 20.61 0.40 -12.57
CA GLN A 29 20.22 -0.83 -11.91
C GLN A 29 20.50 -0.52 -10.44
N GLY A 30 19.48 0.02 -9.78
CA GLY A 30 19.51 0.24 -8.35
C GLY A 30 19.94 -1.08 -7.75
N SER A 31 21.06 -1.07 -7.08
CA SER A 31 21.54 -2.18 -6.29
C SER A 31 20.40 -2.54 -5.34
N SER A 32 19.55 -3.48 -5.78
CA SER A 32 18.38 -3.91 -5.06
C SER A 32 18.85 -4.80 -3.91
N THR A 33 19.30 -4.16 -2.84
CA THR A 33 19.36 -4.75 -1.50
C THR A 33 17.97 -4.82 -0.86
N ALA A 34 16.93 -4.52 -1.63
CA ALA A 34 15.57 -4.60 -1.16
C ALA A 34 15.26 -6.05 -0.77
N LYS A 35 14.95 -6.23 0.51
CA LYS A 35 14.55 -7.51 1.12
C LYS A 35 13.28 -8.06 0.44
N TRP A 36 12.41 -7.19 -0.07
CA TRP A 36 11.13 -7.48 -0.71
C TRP A 36 11.02 -6.83 -2.09
N ARG A 37 10.42 -7.53 -3.04
CA ARG A 37 10.11 -7.05 -4.40
C ARG A 37 8.62 -6.80 -4.53
N ASP A 38 8.27 -5.70 -5.16
CA ASP A 38 6.89 -5.32 -5.53
C ASP A 38 6.59 -5.82 -6.96
N HIS A 39 5.32 -5.70 -7.38
CA HIS A 39 4.85 -6.08 -8.71
C HIS A 39 5.22 -7.53 -9.07
N VAL A 40 4.93 -8.42 -8.15
CA VAL A 40 5.24 -9.85 -8.27
C VAL A 40 4.09 -10.67 -8.83
N LEU A 41 2.92 -10.05 -8.97
CA LEU A 41 1.72 -10.59 -9.58
C LEU A 41 1.28 -9.70 -10.74
N PRO A 42 0.49 -10.24 -11.71
CA PRO A 42 -0.14 -9.43 -12.74
C PRO A 42 -1.12 -8.38 -12.19
N SER A 43 -1.70 -8.64 -11.02
CA SER A 43 -2.61 -7.74 -10.29
C SER A 43 -2.54 -8.03 -8.79
N ASP A 44 -2.53 -6.95 -8.00
CA ASP A 44 -2.64 -7.02 -6.53
C ASP A 44 -4.11 -7.02 -6.07
N CYS A 45 -5.10 -7.01 -6.99
CA CYS A 45 -6.52 -7.01 -6.68
C CYS A 45 -7.02 -8.42 -6.29
N LEU A 46 -6.56 -8.91 -5.15
CA LEU A 46 -6.84 -10.28 -4.68
C LEU A 46 -8.23 -10.44 -4.04
N LEU A 47 -8.91 -9.34 -3.70
CA LEU A 47 -10.28 -9.36 -3.18
C LEU A 47 -11.22 -8.69 -4.19
N THR A 48 -12.42 -9.23 -4.33
CA THR A 48 -13.52 -8.55 -5.03
C THR A 48 -14.03 -7.36 -4.22
N GLY A 49 -14.75 -6.42 -4.86
CA GLY A 49 -15.41 -5.31 -4.15
C GLY A 49 -16.34 -5.79 -3.04
N ALA A 50 -17.09 -6.88 -3.26
CA ALA A 50 -17.97 -7.47 -2.25
C ALA A 50 -17.20 -8.02 -1.04
N GLN A 51 -16.06 -8.68 -1.25
CA GLN A 51 -15.21 -9.17 -0.16
C GLN A 51 -14.57 -8.00 0.61
N MET A 52 -14.12 -6.96 -0.09
CA MET A 52 -13.58 -5.76 0.54
C MET A 52 -14.68 -4.99 1.29
N SER A 53 -15.89 -4.91 0.75
CA SER A 53 -17.06 -4.32 1.44
C SER A 53 -17.38 -5.04 2.74
N ALA A 54 -17.34 -6.38 2.72
CA ALA A 54 -17.56 -7.20 3.92
C ALA A 54 -16.47 -6.98 4.98
N LEU A 55 -15.24 -6.68 4.58
CA LEU A 55 -14.14 -6.34 5.48
C LEU A 55 -14.27 -4.91 6.03
N ALA A 56 -14.50 -3.94 5.16
CA ALA A 56 -14.48 -2.52 5.51
C ALA A 56 -15.79 -2.03 6.17
N GLY A 57 -16.90 -2.75 5.99
CA GLY A 57 -18.22 -2.37 6.51
C GLY A 57 -18.88 -1.22 5.75
N VAL A 58 -18.42 -0.92 4.54
CA VAL A 58 -18.99 0.06 3.60
C VAL A 58 -19.03 -0.55 2.21
N GLU A 59 -19.91 -0.05 1.34
CA GLU A 59 -19.97 -0.49 -0.05
C GLU A 59 -18.73 -0.04 -0.82
N ILE A 60 -18.05 -0.97 -1.45
CA ILE A 60 -16.79 -0.76 -2.17
C ILE A 60 -16.89 -1.39 -3.55
N ASP A 61 -16.47 -0.65 -4.56
CA ASP A 61 -16.32 -1.16 -5.92
C ASP A 61 -15.12 -2.11 -6.04
N ASN A 62 -15.03 -2.81 -7.18
CA ASN A 62 -13.86 -3.65 -7.47
C ASN A 62 -12.58 -2.80 -7.46
N GLY A 63 -11.51 -3.41 -6.97
CA GLY A 63 -10.21 -2.78 -6.92
C GLY A 63 -9.65 -2.45 -8.30
N LEU A 64 -8.80 -1.44 -8.35
CA LEU A 64 -8.05 -1.00 -9.52
C LEU A 64 -6.57 -1.07 -9.22
N ASP A 65 -5.81 -1.73 -10.09
CA ASP A 65 -4.35 -1.70 -9.99
C ASP A 65 -3.84 -0.27 -10.16
N ALA A 66 -2.93 0.12 -9.30
CA ALA A 66 -2.37 1.46 -9.24
C ALA A 66 -0.85 1.41 -9.14
N GLU A 67 -0.23 2.30 -9.88
CA GLU A 67 1.19 2.60 -9.80
C GLU A 67 1.37 3.96 -9.14
N THR A 68 2.28 4.04 -8.18
CA THR A 68 2.58 5.27 -7.46
C THR A 68 4.08 5.54 -7.50
N THR A 69 4.48 6.66 -8.06
CA THR A 69 5.87 7.12 -8.00
C THR A 69 6.09 7.84 -6.68
N ASN A 70 7.01 7.32 -5.88
CA ASN A 70 7.42 7.90 -4.61
C ASN A 70 8.35 9.10 -4.82
N SER A 71 8.55 9.90 -3.77
CA SER A 71 9.43 11.09 -3.83
C SER A 71 10.90 10.76 -4.08
N ASP A 72 11.33 9.54 -3.82
CA ASP A 72 12.69 9.03 -4.12
C ASP A 72 12.82 8.45 -5.53
N GLY A 73 11.77 8.55 -6.36
CA GLY A 73 11.72 8.02 -7.72
C GLY A 73 11.41 6.51 -7.78
N SER A 74 11.27 5.82 -6.67
CA SER A 74 10.84 4.43 -6.68
C SER A 74 9.36 4.31 -7.08
N VAL A 75 9.00 3.19 -7.68
CA VAL A 75 7.64 2.90 -8.12
C VAL A 75 7.04 1.84 -7.19
N GLY A 76 5.90 2.16 -6.59
CA GLY A 76 5.12 1.23 -5.80
C GLY A 76 3.89 0.75 -6.57
N TYR A 77 3.57 -0.52 -6.43
CA TYR A 77 2.39 -1.16 -7.02
C TYR A 77 1.41 -1.57 -5.92
N SER A 78 0.12 -1.46 -6.20
CA SER A 78 -0.93 -1.88 -5.27
C SER A 78 -2.28 -1.95 -5.98
N CYS A 79 -3.23 -2.69 -5.43
CA CYS A 79 -4.64 -2.57 -5.76
C CYS A 79 -5.31 -1.57 -4.81
N ASN A 80 -5.98 -0.57 -5.36
CA ASN A 80 -6.69 0.46 -4.62
C ASN A 80 -8.20 0.25 -4.73
N TYR A 81 -8.90 0.40 -3.61
CA TYR A 81 -10.35 0.23 -3.48
C TYR A 81 -11.00 1.53 -3.03
N TYR A 82 -12.14 1.84 -3.64
CA TYR A 82 -12.85 3.08 -3.40
C TYR A 82 -14.29 2.81 -2.98
N ALA A 83 -14.73 3.49 -1.92
CA ALA A 83 -16.14 3.54 -1.55
C ALA A 83 -16.81 4.73 -2.23
N SER A 84 -18.09 4.57 -2.62
CA SER A 84 -18.91 5.65 -3.13
C SER A 84 -19.86 6.12 -2.04
N ALA A 85 -19.74 7.39 -1.64
CA ALA A 85 -20.66 8.04 -0.73
C ALA A 85 -21.17 9.34 -1.38
N GLY A 86 -22.48 9.41 -1.66
CA GLY A 86 -23.08 10.59 -2.29
C GLY A 86 -22.52 10.91 -3.69
N GLY A 87 -22.05 9.89 -4.43
CA GLY A 87 -21.45 10.04 -5.76
C GLY A 87 -19.97 10.46 -5.78
N VAL A 88 -19.35 10.60 -4.60
CA VAL A 88 -17.91 10.91 -4.48
C VAL A 88 -17.17 9.62 -4.15
N LEU A 89 -16.20 9.27 -4.98
CA LEU A 89 -15.29 8.14 -4.70
C LEU A 89 -14.28 8.53 -3.63
N SER A 90 -14.19 7.71 -2.59
CA SER A 90 -13.23 7.90 -1.51
C SER A 90 -12.29 6.70 -1.45
N PHE A 91 -10.98 6.96 -1.51
CA PHE A 91 -9.96 5.92 -1.31
C PHE A 91 -10.13 5.30 0.09
N THR A 92 -10.42 4.00 0.12
CA THR A 92 -10.85 3.34 1.36
C THR A 92 -9.93 2.20 1.77
N ALA A 93 -9.36 1.48 0.83
CA ALA A 93 -8.48 0.36 1.12
C ALA A 93 -7.41 0.16 0.06
N LYS A 94 -6.35 -0.52 0.45
CA LYS A 94 -5.25 -0.90 -0.44
C LYS A 94 -4.77 -2.31 -0.12
N ILE A 95 -4.51 -3.10 -1.17
CA ILE A 95 -3.75 -4.34 -1.08
C ILE A 95 -2.43 -4.16 -1.82
N LYS A 96 -1.35 -4.64 -1.21
CA LYS A 96 -0.02 -4.69 -1.81
C LYS A 96 0.56 -6.08 -1.60
N VAL A 97 1.03 -6.71 -2.67
CA VAL A 97 1.66 -8.03 -2.63
C VAL A 97 3.15 -7.91 -2.91
N GLN A 98 3.93 -8.59 -2.11
CA GLN A 98 5.39 -8.59 -2.20
C GLN A 98 5.90 -10.03 -2.16
N SER A 99 7.05 -10.26 -2.78
CA SER A 99 7.80 -11.51 -2.65
C SER A 99 9.24 -11.19 -2.21
N PRO A 100 9.87 -12.01 -1.37
CA PRO A 100 11.25 -11.78 -1.00
C PRO A 100 12.17 -11.95 -2.20
N SER A 101 13.30 -11.25 -2.19
CA SER A 101 14.31 -11.36 -3.25
C SER A 101 14.88 -12.77 -3.38
N THR A 102 14.80 -13.56 -2.33
CA THR A 102 15.19 -14.98 -2.29
C THR A 102 14.15 -15.91 -2.91
N GLY A 103 12.94 -15.44 -3.19
CA GLY A 103 11.83 -16.20 -3.75
C GLY A 103 11.07 -17.07 -2.74
N VAL A 104 11.51 -17.15 -1.49
CA VAL A 104 10.87 -17.95 -0.43
C VAL A 104 10.69 -17.09 0.81
N VAL A 105 9.47 -17.04 1.33
CA VAL A 105 9.15 -16.41 2.61
C VAL A 105 9.56 -17.36 3.74
N THR A 106 10.29 -16.85 4.71
CA THR A 106 10.71 -17.58 5.89
C THR A 106 10.23 -16.88 7.15
N GLU A 107 10.10 -17.61 8.25
CA GLU A 107 9.76 -17.04 9.56
C GLU A 107 10.73 -15.94 9.97
N GLN A 108 12.02 -16.10 9.65
CA GLN A 108 13.03 -15.07 9.94
C GLN A 108 12.82 -13.79 9.16
N LEU A 109 12.39 -13.87 7.89
CA LEU A 109 12.01 -12.70 7.10
C LEU A 109 10.77 -12.00 7.67
N LEU A 110 9.85 -12.77 8.23
CA LEU A 110 8.61 -12.28 8.83
C LEU A 110 8.81 -11.76 10.26
N ALA A 111 9.92 -12.09 10.94
CA ALA A 111 10.17 -11.64 12.31
C ALA A 111 10.17 -10.11 12.43
N ASP A 112 10.70 -9.42 11.41
CA ASP A 112 10.77 -7.95 11.35
C ASP A 112 9.52 -7.32 10.70
N VAL A 113 8.53 -8.14 10.30
CA VAL A 113 7.30 -7.67 9.66
C VAL A 113 6.26 -7.34 10.72
N GLY A 114 5.73 -6.12 10.66
CA GLY A 114 4.72 -5.62 11.58
C GLY A 114 5.25 -4.63 12.60
N LYS A 115 4.33 -3.92 13.25
CA LYS A 115 4.62 -2.95 14.31
C LYS A 115 4.67 -3.64 15.67
N PRO A 116 5.38 -3.06 16.66
CA PRO A 116 5.28 -3.49 18.04
C PRO A 116 3.82 -3.54 18.52
N GLY A 117 3.44 -4.61 19.20
CA GLY A 117 2.07 -4.81 19.70
C GLY A 117 1.11 -5.39 18.67
N ALA A 118 1.58 -5.80 17.48
CA ALA A 118 0.76 -6.53 16.52
C ALA A 118 0.25 -7.84 17.13
N THR A 119 -1.02 -8.15 16.82
CA THR A 119 -1.65 -9.42 17.23
C THR A 119 -1.40 -10.48 16.16
N GLU A 120 -0.78 -11.57 16.53
CA GLU A 120 -0.62 -12.73 15.66
C GLU A 120 -1.87 -13.60 15.71
N VAL A 121 -2.33 -14.04 14.52
CA VAL A 121 -3.49 -14.95 14.37
C VAL A 121 -2.97 -16.31 13.90
N PRO A 122 -3.00 -17.32 14.76
CA PRO A 122 -2.44 -18.63 14.43
C PRO A 122 -3.29 -19.38 13.40
N GLY A 123 -2.65 -20.24 12.60
CA GLY A 123 -3.34 -21.15 11.67
C GLY A 123 -3.83 -20.48 10.37
N VAL A 124 -3.36 -19.28 10.03
CA VAL A 124 -3.71 -18.59 8.79
C VAL A 124 -2.42 -18.32 7.99
N GLY A 125 -2.25 -19.05 6.91
CA GLY A 125 -1.02 -19.03 6.12
C GLY A 125 0.22 -19.47 6.90
N LEU A 126 1.39 -19.02 6.46
CA LEU A 126 2.63 -19.16 7.21
C LEU A 126 2.62 -18.22 8.43
N ARG A 127 2.09 -17.01 8.28
CA ARG A 127 1.89 -16.06 9.34
C ARG A 127 0.81 -15.04 8.99
N MET A 128 -0.04 -14.71 9.95
CA MET A 128 -0.97 -13.59 9.86
C MET A 128 -0.80 -12.69 11.08
N ILE A 129 -0.71 -11.38 10.87
CA ILE A 129 -0.65 -10.37 11.93
C ILE A 129 -1.65 -9.24 11.65
N ILE A 130 -2.22 -8.69 12.72
CA ILE A 130 -3.06 -7.50 12.70
C ILE A 130 -2.34 -6.41 13.49
N GLU A 131 -2.05 -5.30 12.85
CA GLU A 131 -1.36 -4.17 13.49
C GLU A 131 -2.35 -3.33 14.32
N PRO A 132 -1.97 -2.91 15.53
CA PRO A 132 -2.82 -2.07 16.35
C PRO A 132 -2.94 -0.66 15.76
N VAL A 133 -4.10 -0.05 15.93
CA VAL A 133 -4.31 1.38 15.73
C VAL A 133 -4.03 2.07 17.06
N THR A 134 -2.84 2.63 17.22
CA THR A 134 -2.36 3.23 18.47
C THR A 134 -2.33 4.76 18.42
N ALA A 135 -2.39 5.34 17.22
CA ALA A 135 -2.40 6.77 16.99
C ALA A 135 -3.47 7.15 15.93
N PRO A 136 -3.94 8.39 15.90
CA PRO A 136 -4.90 8.87 14.88
C PRO A 136 -4.40 8.77 13.44
N SER A 137 -3.08 8.71 13.25
CA SER A 137 -2.45 8.52 11.94
C SER A 137 -2.27 7.06 11.54
N ASP A 138 -2.54 6.11 12.44
CA ASP A 138 -2.43 4.70 12.14
C ASP A 138 -3.62 4.21 11.34
N PHE A 139 -3.34 3.30 10.42
CA PHE A 139 -4.36 2.64 9.62
C PHE A 139 -4.53 1.18 10.08
N PRO A 140 -5.77 0.70 10.23
CA PRO A 140 -6.01 -0.73 10.43
C PRO A 140 -5.31 -1.52 9.32
N THR A 141 -4.39 -2.38 9.71
CA THR A 141 -3.53 -3.10 8.79
C THR A 141 -3.50 -4.57 9.16
N MET A 142 -3.61 -5.41 8.16
CA MET A 142 -3.39 -6.85 8.26
C MET A 142 -2.29 -7.24 7.28
N ARG A 143 -1.44 -8.16 7.71
CA ARG A 143 -0.46 -8.81 6.86
C ARG A 143 -0.66 -10.31 6.93
N VAL A 144 -0.65 -10.97 5.78
CA VAL A 144 -0.72 -12.41 5.68
C VAL A 144 0.32 -12.91 4.69
N ALA A 145 1.00 -13.98 5.03
CA ALA A 145 2.03 -14.57 4.21
C ALA A 145 1.78 -16.07 3.99
N ASP A 146 2.12 -16.53 2.79
CA ASP A 146 2.41 -17.92 2.49
C ASP A 146 3.93 -18.13 2.31
N ASP A 147 4.35 -19.22 1.68
CA ASP A 147 5.76 -19.55 1.44
C ASP A 147 6.41 -18.72 0.31
N LYS A 148 5.65 -17.97 -0.48
CA LYS A 148 6.12 -17.17 -1.64
C LYS A 148 5.82 -15.69 -1.52
N TYR A 149 4.70 -15.33 -0.90
CA TYR A 149 4.14 -13.98 -0.94
C TYR A 149 3.82 -13.43 0.45
N LEU A 150 3.91 -12.12 0.57
CA LEU A 150 3.42 -11.34 1.69
C LEU A 150 2.40 -10.33 1.16
N ALA A 151 1.14 -10.50 1.54
CA ALA A 151 0.08 -9.53 1.23
C ALA A 151 -0.13 -8.59 2.43
N ASN A 152 -0.20 -7.29 2.13
CA ASN A 152 -0.50 -6.24 3.09
C ASN A 152 -1.85 -5.62 2.73
N VAL A 153 -2.78 -5.59 3.65
CA VAL A 153 -4.08 -4.94 3.52
C VAL A 153 -4.15 -3.76 4.48
N VAL A 154 -4.42 -2.58 3.95
CA VAL A 154 -4.51 -1.34 4.72
C VAL A 154 -5.89 -0.73 4.50
N LEU A 155 -6.59 -0.36 5.57
CA LEU A 155 -7.85 0.37 5.51
C LEU A 155 -7.66 1.81 5.98
N VAL A 156 -8.33 2.76 5.31
CA VAL A 156 -8.22 4.19 5.62
C VAL A 156 -9.20 4.56 6.72
N VAL A 157 -8.68 4.95 7.88
CA VAL A 157 -9.49 5.47 9.00
C VAL A 157 -10.26 6.72 8.55
N GLY A 158 -11.52 6.81 8.95
CA GLY A 158 -12.41 7.89 8.52
C GLY A 158 -13.29 7.53 7.33
N ASN A 159 -12.86 6.57 6.49
CA ASN A 159 -13.67 6.04 5.39
C ASN A 159 -14.34 4.71 5.73
N ILE A 160 -14.08 4.16 6.90
CA ILE A 160 -14.72 2.96 7.44
C ILE A 160 -15.41 3.28 8.77
N PRO A 161 -16.59 2.67 9.07
CA PRO A 161 -17.35 2.98 10.28
C PRO A 161 -16.65 2.53 11.57
N ARG A 162 -15.88 1.45 11.50
CA ARG A 162 -15.10 0.89 12.60
C ARG A 162 -14.01 -0.04 12.06
N PRO A 163 -12.88 -0.22 12.78
CA PRO A 163 -11.90 -1.23 12.46
C PRO A 163 -12.53 -2.64 12.44
N PRO A 164 -12.15 -3.51 11.48
CA PRO A 164 -12.60 -4.89 11.44
C PRO A 164 -12.17 -5.67 12.68
N ASP A 165 -12.99 -6.61 13.11
CA ASP A 165 -12.61 -7.58 14.13
C ASP A 165 -11.67 -8.67 13.55
N VAL A 166 -11.10 -9.48 14.45
CA VAL A 166 -10.17 -10.57 14.07
C VAL A 166 -10.83 -11.55 13.09
N ALA A 167 -12.13 -11.84 13.26
CA ALA A 167 -12.83 -12.79 12.41
C ALA A 167 -13.01 -12.24 10.97
N ALA A 168 -13.29 -10.95 10.82
CA ALA A 168 -13.38 -10.29 9.52
C ALA A 168 -12.02 -10.29 8.80
N TRP A 169 -10.95 -9.95 9.51
CA TRP A 169 -9.58 -10.03 9.00
C TRP A 169 -9.19 -11.44 8.59
N THR A 170 -9.53 -12.45 9.41
CA THR A 170 -9.24 -13.86 9.11
C THR A 170 -9.94 -14.33 7.84
N ARG A 171 -11.22 -13.94 7.63
CA ARG A 171 -11.92 -14.26 6.38
C ARG A 171 -11.23 -13.63 5.17
N ALA A 172 -10.88 -12.34 5.24
CA ALA A 172 -10.18 -11.66 4.15
C ALA A 172 -8.81 -12.29 3.86
N ALA A 173 -8.04 -12.64 4.89
CA ALA A 173 -6.75 -13.32 4.76
C ALA A 173 -6.88 -14.66 4.04
N ASN A 174 -7.88 -15.47 4.39
CA ASN A 174 -8.13 -16.77 3.74
C ASN A 174 -8.52 -16.61 2.26
N GLU A 175 -9.30 -15.58 1.91
CA GLU A 175 -9.62 -15.29 0.50
C GLU A 175 -8.38 -14.84 -0.28
N ILE A 176 -7.52 -14.02 0.33
CA ILE A 176 -6.24 -13.61 -0.26
C ILE A 176 -5.35 -14.82 -0.52
N LEU A 177 -5.16 -15.69 0.49
CA LEU A 177 -4.33 -16.90 0.33
C LEU A 177 -4.83 -17.84 -0.77
N LYS A 178 -6.15 -17.94 -0.96
CA LYS A 178 -6.74 -18.72 -2.08
C LYS A 178 -6.49 -18.08 -3.45
N ALA A 179 -6.41 -16.76 -3.51
CA ALA A 179 -6.21 -16.01 -4.75
C ALA A 179 -4.74 -15.92 -5.16
N LEU A 180 -3.79 -16.16 -4.24
CA LEU A 180 -2.36 -16.21 -4.55
C LEU A 180 -2.04 -17.42 -5.45
N PRO A 181 -1.12 -17.26 -6.43
CA PRO A 181 -0.70 -18.37 -7.28
C PRO A 181 0.06 -19.43 -6.44
N ALA A 182 -0.22 -20.70 -6.74
CA ALA A 182 0.44 -21.84 -6.11
C ALA A 182 1.95 -21.91 -6.48
#